data_d2cc288666c01f215e647139d499e57a
#
_entry.id   d2cc288666c01f215e647139d499e57a
#
_cell.length_a   1.000
_cell.length_b   1.000
_cell.length_c   1.000
_cell.angle_alpha   90.00
_cell.angle_beta   90.00
_cell.angle_gamma   90.00
#
_symmetry.space_group_name_H-M   'P 1'
#
loop_
_entity.id
_entity.type
_entity.pdbx_description
1 polymer ?
#
loop_
_entity_poly.entity_id
_entity_poly.type
_entity_poly.pdbx_seq_one_letter_code
_entity_poly.pdbx_strand_id
1 'polypeptide(L)'
;MDAAIEIGFIGPNVDTLVALTNQALEIMHRNPDLINVRNSWGNKVHVWKPVYSPERAQPLGVSRQGMAQSIQIGTTGMTLGEYRQGDQVLPILLKDNTVDSFRINDLRTLPVFGTGNETTSLEQVVSEFDFQYRFSNVKDYNRQMVMMAQCDPRRGVN
;
A
#
# COMPACT_ATOMS: atom_id res chain seq x y z
N MET A 1 -7.26 -0.59 18.51
CA MET A 1 -7.56 -1.40 19.70
C MET A 1 -6.80 -2.70 19.50
N ASP A 2 -6.01 -3.08 20.47
CA ASP A 2 -5.33 -4.35 20.48
C ASP A 2 -6.35 -5.45 20.78
N ALA A 3 -6.19 -6.64 20.19
CA ALA A 3 -7.07 -7.77 20.45
C ALA A 3 -6.80 -8.33 21.83
N ALA A 4 -7.84 -8.87 22.49
CA ALA A 4 -7.68 -9.47 23.82
C ALA A 4 -6.95 -10.80 23.78
N ILE A 5 -7.05 -11.52 22.65
CA ILE A 5 -6.38 -12.81 22.42
C ILE A 5 -5.61 -12.73 21.12
N GLU A 6 -4.31 -13.02 21.17
CA GLU A 6 -3.43 -13.00 20.02
C GLU A 6 -2.55 -14.26 20.00
N ILE A 7 -2.49 -14.93 18.86
CA ILE A 7 -1.59 -16.06 18.60
C ILE A 7 -0.67 -15.65 17.46
N GLY A 8 0.62 -15.51 17.72
CA GLY A 8 1.63 -15.10 16.75
C GLY A 8 2.38 -16.26 16.15
N PHE A 9 2.52 -16.28 14.83
CA PHE A 9 3.37 -17.19 14.07
C PHE A 9 4.55 -16.38 13.52
N ILE A 10 5.77 -16.85 13.76
CA ILE A 10 7.01 -16.16 13.37
C ILE A 10 7.76 -17.06 12.39
N GLY A 11 8.24 -16.50 11.30
CA GLY A 11 9.01 -17.27 10.33
C GLY A 11 9.40 -16.47 9.09
N PRO A 12 10.27 -17.03 8.23
CA PRO A 12 10.75 -16.34 7.04
C PRO A 12 9.84 -16.48 5.81
N ASN A 13 8.87 -17.40 5.84
CA ASN A 13 8.04 -17.72 4.68
C ASN A 13 6.60 -17.22 4.85
N VAL A 14 6.19 -16.30 3.99
CA VAL A 14 4.86 -15.68 4.00
C VAL A 14 3.74 -16.71 3.84
N ASP A 15 3.88 -17.66 2.91
CA ASP A 15 2.82 -18.62 2.61
C ASP A 15 2.58 -19.56 3.78
N THR A 16 3.66 -19.98 4.45
CA THR A 16 3.57 -20.79 5.67
C THR A 16 2.89 -20.04 6.80
N LEU A 17 3.24 -18.77 7.02
CA LEU A 17 2.61 -17.93 8.03
C LEU A 17 1.12 -17.75 7.76
N VAL A 18 0.75 -17.51 6.52
CA VAL A 18 -0.65 -17.38 6.09
C VAL A 18 -1.41 -18.68 6.34
N ALA A 19 -0.83 -19.84 5.97
CA ALA A 19 -1.48 -21.13 6.16
C ALA A 19 -1.72 -21.44 7.65
N LEU A 20 -0.73 -21.23 8.51
CA LEU A 20 -0.85 -21.44 9.96
C LEU A 20 -1.85 -20.48 10.61
N THR A 21 -1.79 -19.20 10.21
CA THR A 21 -2.73 -18.19 10.71
C THR A 21 -4.16 -18.53 10.31
N ASN A 22 -4.40 -18.95 9.07
CA ASN A 22 -5.73 -19.34 8.62
C ASN A 22 -6.27 -20.55 9.39
N GLN A 23 -5.45 -21.56 9.70
CA GLN A 23 -5.84 -22.68 10.55
C GLN A 23 -6.26 -22.20 11.94
N ALA A 24 -5.49 -21.29 12.55
CA ALA A 24 -5.84 -20.69 13.84
C ALA A 24 -7.16 -19.90 13.77
N LEU A 25 -7.36 -19.11 12.71
CA LEU A 25 -8.60 -18.35 12.50
C LEU A 25 -9.81 -19.28 12.33
N GLU A 26 -9.68 -20.39 11.62
CA GLU A 26 -10.75 -21.40 11.50
C GLU A 26 -11.15 -21.99 12.85
N ILE A 27 -10.17 -22.29 13.71
CA ILE A 27 -10.43 -22.78 15.07
C ILE A 27 -11.16 -21.71 15.89
N MET A 28 -10.69 -20.46 15.82
CA MET A 28 -11.32 -19.33 16.52
C MET A 28 -12.75 -19.10 16.03
N HIS A 29 -13.01 -19.16 14.72
CA HIS A 29 -14.37 -19.00 14.16
C HIS A 29 -15.36 -20.09 14.58
N ARG A 30 -14.88 -21.28 14.90
CA ARG A 30 -15.75 -22.39 15.39
C ARG A 30 -16.21 -22.19 16.83
N ASN A 31 -15.52 -21.33 17.58
CA ASN A 31 -15.90 -21.04 18.97
C ASN A 31 -16.90 -19.85 19.00
N PRO A 32 -18.16 -20.06 19.44
CA PRO A 32 -19.18 -19.02 19.48
C PRO A 32 -18.90 -17.90 20.49
N ASP A 33 -17.98 -18.14 21.43
CA ASP A 33 -17.58 -17.19 22.46
C ASP A 33 -16.52 -16.18 21.98
N LEU A 34 -15.97 -16.39 20.79
CA LEU A 34 -14.99 -15.51 20.18
C LEU A 34 -15.64 -14.64 19.10
N ILE A 35 -15.32 -13.36 19.13
CA ILE A 35 -15.80 -12.35 18.17
C ILE A 35 -14.60 -11.59 17.58
N ASN A 36 -14.83 -10.83 16.50
CA ASN A 36 -13.82 -10.01 15.85
C ASN A 36 -12.59 -10.79 15.40
N VAL A 37 -12.78 -12.03 14.96
CA VAL A 37 -11.70 -12.89 14.49
C VAL A 37 -11.07 -12.31 13.22
N ARG A 38 -9.77 -12.01 13.29
CA ARG A 38 -9.04 -11.34 12.20
C ARG A 38 -7.55 -11.72 12.22
N ASN A 39 -6.87 -11.49 11.11
CA ASN A 39 -5.41 -11.55 11.09
C ASN A 39 -4.78 -10.15 11.21
N SER A 40 -3.54 -10.06 11.68
CA SER A 40 -2.84 -8.80 11.90
C SER A 40 -2.36 -8.11 10.62
N TRP A 41 -2.25 -8.84 9.50
CA TRP A 41 -1.83 -8.27 8.22
C TRP A 41 -2.99 -7.72 7.38
N GLY A 42 -4.25 -8.05 7.77
CA GLY A 42 -5.45 -7.67 7.03
C GLY A 42 -5.61 -8.44 5.72
N ASN A 43 -6.33 -7.84 4.79
CA ASN A 43 -6.52 -8.42 3.47
C ASN A 43 -5.39 -8.05 2.52
N LYS A 44 -5.11 -8.92 1.56
CA LYS A 44 -4.25 -8.57 0.43
C LYS A 44 -4.92 -7.47 -0.38
N VAL A 45 -4.13 -6.49 -0.78
CA VAL A 45 -4.55 -5.39 -1.64
C VAL A 45 -3.95 -5.55 -3.04
N HIS A 46 -4.66 -5.02 -4.02
CA HIS A 46 -4.14 -4.94 -5.39
C HIS A 46 -3.10 -3.83 -5.46
N VAL A 47 -1.91 -4.17 -5.94
CA VAL A 47 -0.82 -3.22 -6.18
C VAL A 47 -0.50 -3.21 -7.66
N TRP A 48 -0.61 -2.04 -8.27
CA TRP A 48 -0.15 -1.79 -9.63
C TRP A 48 1.24 -1.18 -9.57
N LYS A 49 2.18 -1.87 -10.18
CA LYS A 49 3.57 -1.44 -10.23
C LYS A 49 3.96 -1.16 -11.68
N PRO A 50 4.05 0.12 -12.09
CA PRO A 50 4.57 0.45 -13.41
C PRO A 50 6.05 0.10 -13.47
N VAL A 51 6.44 -0.68 -14.49
CA VAL A 51 7.83 -1.08 -14.72
C VAL A 51 8.46 -0.08 -15.66
N TYR A 52 9.34 0.77 -15.13
CA TYR A 52 10.04 1.80 -15.90
C TYR A 52 10.91 1.18 -17.00
N SER A 53 10.74 1.65 -18.25
CA SER A 53 11.58 1.26 -19.40
C SER A 53 12.53 2.40 -19.76
N PRO A 54 13.84 2.25 -19.52
CA PRO A 54 14.82 3.26 -19.92
C PRO A 54 14.80 3.54 -21.43
N GLU A 55 14.62 2.49 -22.23
CA GLU A 55 14.63 2.57 -23.70
C GLU A 55 13.50 3.48 -24.24
N ARG A 56 12.33 3.44 -23.59
CA ARG A 56 11.17 4.26 -23.96
C ARG A 56 11.22 5.65 -23.33
N ALA A 57 11.70 5.74 -22.10
CA ALA A 57 11.65 6.97 -21.29
C ALA A 57 12.77 7.97 -21.62
N GLN A 58 14.00 7.46 -21.94
CA GLN A 58 15.15 8.33 -22.23
C GLN A 58 14.95 9.27 -23.42
N PRO A 59 14.41 8.81 -24.57
CA PRO A 59 14.14 9.72 -25.70
C PRO A 59 13.13 10.83 -25.37
N LEU A 60 12.24 10.58 -24.39
CA LEU A 60 11.23 11.53 -23.91
C LEU A 60 11.75 12.39 -22.75
N GLY A 61 13.02 12.26 -22.39
CA GLY A 61 13.63 13.01 -21.28
C GLY A 61 13.04 12.67 -19.89
N VAL A 62 12.38 11.51 -19.75
CA VAL A 62 11.75 11.11 -18.49
C VAL A 62 12.69 10.22 -17.68
N SER A 63 13.06 10.68 -16.49
CA SER A 63 13.81 9.87 -15.53
C SER A 63 12.89 8.99 -14.70
N ARG A 64 13.45 7.92 -14.07
CA ARG A 64 12.71 7.10 -13.11
C ARG A 64 12.17 7.93 -11.93
N GLN A 65 12.94 8.90 -11.47
CA GLN A 65 12.52 9.82 -10.40
C GLN A 65 11.37 10.72 -10.86
N GLY A 66 11.47 11.29 -12.06
CA GLY A 66 10.40 12.11 -12.65
C GLY A 66 9.10 11.33 -12.80
N MET A 67 9.17 10.07 -13.27
CA MET A 67 8.00 9.19 -13.32
C MET A 67 7.40 8.96 -11.92
N ALA A 68 8.22 8.67 -10.91
CA ALA A 68 7.73 8.43 -9.55
C ALA A 68 7.07 9.68 -8.94
N GLN A 69 7.65 10.87 -9.16
CA GLN A 69 7.08 12.14 -8.72
C GLN A 69 5.74 12.43 -9.43
N SER A 70 5.65 12.19 -10.73
CA SER A 70 4.41 12.37 -11.49
C SER A 70 3.30 11.46 -10.96
N ILE A 71 3.60 10.19 -10.69
CA ILE A 71 2.65 9.25 -10.08
C ILE A 71 2.21 9.75 -8.69
N GLN A 72 3.14 10.22 -7.88
CA GLN A 72 2.83 10.75 -6.54
C GLN A 72 1.89 11.96 -6.62
N ILE A 73 2.17 12.92 -7.51
CA ILE A 73 1.32 14.10 -7.72
C ILE A 73 -0.09 13.70 -8.16
N GLY A 74 -0.19 12.76 -9.11
CA GLY A 74 -1.47 12.31 -9.67
C GLY A 74 -2.25 11.34 -8.77
N THR A 75 -1.68 10.84 -7.66
CA THR A 75 -2.35 9.88 -6.77
C THR A 75 -2.52 10.39 -5.35
N THR A 76 -1.45 10.61 -4.62
CA THR A 76 -1.48 11.00 -3.21
C THR A 76 -1.17 12.48 -2.97
N GLY A 77 -0.56 13.11 -3.95
CA GLY A 77 0.00 14.45 -3.83
C GLY A 77 1.43 14.46 -3.29
N MET A 78 2.14 15.52 -3.59
CA MET A 78 3.51 15.76 -3.16
C MET A 78 3.56 16.96 -2.24
N THR A 79 4.23 16.85 -1.08
CA THR A 79 4.46 18.00 -0.19
C THR A 79 5.53 18.90 -0.79
N LEU A 80 5.18 20.15 -1.07
CA LEU A 80 6.10 21.17 -1.61
C LEU A 80 6.80 21.94 -0.51
N GLY A 81 6.18 22.07 0.66
CA GLY A 81 6.68 22.87 1.76
C GLY A 81 5.70 22.93 2.91
N GLU A 82 5.99 23.82 3.84
CA GLU A 82 5.19 24.02 5.04
C GLU A 82 4.82 25.51 5.19
N TYR A 83 3.58 25.77 5.51
CA TYR A 83 3.10 27.10 5.91
C TYR A 83 2.91 27.14 7.42
N ARG A 84 3.51 28.15 8.07
CA ARG A 84 3.39 28.35 9.50
C ARG A 84 2.39 29.47 9.80
N GLN A 85 1.40 29.14 10.60
CA GLN A 85 0.42 30.12 11.12
C GLN A 85 0.41 30.04 12.65
N GLY A 86 1.17 30.93 13.29
CA GLY A 86 1.42 30.86 14.73
C GLY A 86 2.16 29.57 15.10
N ASP A 87 1.56 28.77 15.99
CA ASP A 87 2.12 27.48 16.42
C ASP A 87 1.75 26.29 15.51
N GLN A 88 0.90 26.53 14.50
CA GLN A 88 0.48 25.47 13.58
C GLN A 88 1.38 25.41 12.35
N VAL A 89 1.78 24.20 11.99
CA VAL A 89 2.50 23.89 10.74
C VAL A 89 1.53 23.17 9.81
N LEU A 90 1.25 23.78 8.67
CA LEU A 90 0.34 23.27 7.64
C LEU A 90 1.16 22.83 6.41
N PRO A 91 1.06 21.56 5.96
CA PRO A 91 1.76 21.14 4.75
C PRO A 91 1.10 21.74 3.51
N ILE A 92 1.93 22.23 2.59
CA ILE A 92 1.49 22.66 1.24
C ILE A 92 1.59 21.45 0.32
N LEU A 93 0.44 20.95 -0.16
CA LEU A 93 0.37 19.77 -1.03
C LEU A 93 0.13 20.19 -2.48
N LEU A 94 0.96 19.69 -3.39
CA LEU A 94 0.69 19.70 -4.83
C LEU A 94 -0.06 18.44 -5.20
N LYS A 95 -1.28 18.56 -5.68
CA LYS A 95 -2.13 17.47 -6.18
C LYS A 95 -2.70 17.81 -7.54
N ASP A 96 -2.95 16.77 -8.34
CA ASP A 96 -3.83 16.91 -9.49
C ASP A 96 -5.27 17.15 -9.00
N ASN A 97 -6.05 17.95 -9.70
CA ASN A 97 -7.44 18.25 -9.35
C ASN A 97 -8.37 17.04 -9.53
N THR A 98 -7.92 15.99 -10.19
CA THR A 98 -8.66 14.73 -10.44
C THR A 98 -8.39 13.65 -9.39
N VAL A 99 -7.54 13.89 -8.39
CA VAL A 99 -7.12 12.88 -7.39
C VAL A 99 -8.32 12.23 -6.69
N ASP A 100 -9.35 13.00 -6.35
CA ASP A 100 -10.51 12.47 -5.64
C ASP A 100 -11.41 11.57 -6.51
N SER A 101 -11.29 11.64 -7.84
CA SER A 101 -11.99 10.80 -8.82
C SER A 101 -11.07 9.81 -9.55
N PHE A 102 -9.80 9.73 -9.16
CA PHE A 102 -8.80 8.90 -9.81
C PHE A 102 -9.16 7.42 -9.77
N ARG A 103 -9.21 6.81 -10.94
CA ARG A 103 -9.43 5.37 -11.11
C ARG A 103 -8.13 4.71 -11.56
N ILE A 104 -8.00 3.43 -11.25
CA ILE A 104 -6.80 2.68 -11.60
C ILE A 104 -6.49 2.66 -13.10
N ASN A 105 -7.53 2.75 -13.95
CA ASN A 105 -7.35 2.85 -15.40
C ASN A 105 -6.74 4.19 -15.83
N ASP A 106 -6.93 5.25 -15.04
CA ASP A 106 -6.42 6.58 -15.32
C ASP A 106 -4.90 6.64 -15.12
N LEU A 107 -4.32 5.64 -14.43
CA LEU A 107 -2.88 5.52 -14.25
C LEU A 107 -2.12 5.44 -15.59
N ARG A 108 -2.70 4.82 -16.60
CA ARG A 108 -2.06 4.67 -17.92
C ARG A 108 -1.87 6.00 -18.63
N THR A 109 -2.87 6.86 -18.52
CA THR A 109 -2.91 8.18 -19.17
C THR A 109 -2.35 9.29 -18.31
N LEU A 110 -1.88 8.97 -17.10
CA LEU A 110 -1.32 9.94 -16.16
C LEU A 110 -0.18 10.72 -16.85
N PRO A 111 -0.21 12.08 -16.83
CA PRO A 111 0.85 12.88 -17.41
C PRO A 111 2.15 12.73 -16.61
N VAL A 112 3.23 12.41 -17.31
CA VAL A 112 4.58 12.33 -16.77
C VAL A 112 5.41 13.44 -17.37
N PHE A 113 6.13 14.16 -16.52
CA PHE A 113 6.93 15.30 -16.93
C PHE A 113 8.35 14.87 -17.33
N GLY A 114 8.76 15.23 -18.54
CA GLY A 114 10.12 15.08 -19.06
C GLY A 114 10.98 16.31 -18.81
N THR A 115 12.22 16.27 -19.27
CA THR A 115 13.11 17.44 -19.33
C THR A 115 12.60 18.39 -20.41
N GLY A 116 12.43 19.67 -20.07
CA GLY A 116 12.06 20.71 -21.06
C GLY A 116 10.56 21.03 -21.15
N ASN A 117 9.78 20.73 -20.15
CA ASN A 117 8.35 21.06 -20.10
C ASN A 117 7.44 20.21 -21.03
N GLU A 118 7.98 19.13 -21.59
CA GLU A 118 7.18 18.18 -22.36
C GLU A 118 6.50 17.19 -21.42
N THR A 119 5.24 16.89 -21.73
CA THR A 119 4.47 15.89 -21.00
C THR A 119 4.16 14.69 -21.90
N THR A 120 4.26 13.49 -21.34
CA THR A 120 3.89 12.26 -22.01
C THR A 120 3.00 11.42 -21.10
N SER A 121 2.33 10.39 -21.62
CA SER A 121 1.55 9.49 -20.77
C SER A 121 2.44 8.45 -20.10
N LEU A 122 2.06 8.00 -18.90
CA LEU A 122 2.81 7.00 -18.14
C LEU A 122 3.01 5.70 -18.95
N GLU A 123 2.03 5.28 -19.74
CA GLU A 123 2.13 4.06 -20.56
C GLU A 123 3.25 4.11 -21.60
N GLN A 124 3.67 5.31 -22.04
CA GLN A 124 4.75 5.46 -23.03
C GLN A 124 6.13 5.27 -22.41
N VAL A 125 6.28 5.42 -21.11
CA VAL A 125 7.58 5.34 -20.39
C VAL A 125 7.75 4.04 -19.62
N VAL A 126 6.74 3.18 -19.59
CA VAL A 126 6.79 1.86 -18.94
C VAL A 126 6.78 0.73 -19.95
N SER A 127 7.40 -0.40 -19.60
CA SER A 127 7.31 -1.64 -20.38
C SER A 127 5.98 -2.35 -20.16
N GLU A 128 5.54 -2.40 -18.91
CA GLU A 128 4.32 -3.06 -18.48
C GLU A 128 3.82 -2.50 -17.15
N PHE A 129 2.59 -2.83 -16.80
CA PHE A 129 2.03 -2.64 -15.47
C PHE A 129 1.94 -4.00 -14.79
N ASP A 130 2.85 -4.27 -13.86
CA ASP A 130 2.86 -5.48 -13.05
C ASP A 130 1.75 -5.40 -12.01
N PHE A 131 0.90 -6.40 -11.99
CA PHE A 131 -0.25 -6.48 -11.11
C PHE A 131 -0.03 -7.53 -10.04
N GLN A 132 0.06 -7.11 -8.79
CA GLN A 132 0.38 -7.97 -7.68
C GLN A 132 -0.67 -7.92 -6.58
N TYR A 133 -0.88 -9.05 -5.92
CA TYR A 133 -1.61 -9.13 -4.66
C TYR A 133 -0.62 -9.17 -3.51
N ARG A 134 -0.63 -8.14 -2.67
CA ARG A 134 0.27 -8.04 -1.53
C ARG A 134 -0.49 -7.68 -0.26
N PHE A 135 0.01 -8.15 0.88
CA PHE A 135 -0.41 -7.60 2.15
C PHE A 135 0.09 -6.15 2.27
N SER A 136 -0.79 -5.25 2.68
CA SER A 136 -0.46 -3.82 2.86
C SER A 136 0.36 -3.58 4.12
N ASN A 137 0.23 -4.44 5.10
CA ASN A 137 0.87 -4.31 6.40
C ASN A 137 1.49 -5.65 6.81
N VAL A 138 2.80 -5.78 6.62
CA VAL A 138 3.58 -6.91 7.10
C VAL A 138 4.32 -6.46 8.37
N LYS A 139 4.12 -7.19 9.46
CA LYS A 139 4.78 -6.91 10.74
C LYS A 139 6.01 -7.79 10.91
N ASP A 140 7.07 -7.20 11.45
CA ASP A 140 8.30 -7.89 11.79
C ASP A 140 8.51 -7.89 13.31
N TYR A 141 9.02 -8.99 13.83
CA TYR A 141 9.50 -9.13 15.18
C TYR A 141 10.89 -9.79 15.18
N ASN A 142 11.87 -9.16 15.79
CA ASN A 142 13.27 -9.62 15.80
C ASN A 142 13.81 -9.97 14.40
N ARG A 143 13.53 -9.14 13.37
CA ARG A 143 13.95 -9.33 11.98
C ARG A 143 13.34 -10.56 11.29
N GLN A 144 12.28 -11.10 11.83
CA GLN A 144 11.48 -12.15 11.22
C GLN A 144 10.04 -11.69 11.07
N MET A 145 9.39 -12.09 9.99
CA MET A 145 7.99 -11.76 9.78
C MET A 145 7.13 -12.45 10.86
N VAL A 146 6.16 -11.71 11.38
CA VAL A 146 5.17 -12.23 12.34
C VAL A 146 3.76 -11.96 11.83
N MET A 147 2.94 -13.01 11.79
CA MET A 147 1.52 -12.90 11.50
C MET A 147 0.72 -13.41 12.68
N MET A 148 -0.27 -12.66 13.12
CA MET A 148 -1.06 -12.99 14.30
C MET A 148 -2.50 -13.29 13.92
N ALA A 149 -3.06 -14.35 14.49
CA ALA A 149 -4.50 -14.58 14.59
C ALA A 149 -5.01 -13.85 15.83
N GLN A 150 -6.02 -13.01 15.68
CA GLN A 150 -6.52 -12.12 16.72
C GLN A 150 -8.02 -12.30 16.88
N CYS A 151 -8.49 -12.28 18.13
CA CYS A 151 -9.92 -12.27 18.43
C CYS A 151 -10.19 -11.61 19.79
N ASP A 152 -11.45 -11.34 20.05
CA ASP A 152 -11.92 -10.81 21.32
C ASP A 152 -12.94 -11.78 21.94
N PRO A 153 -12.97 -11.98 23.27
CA PRO A 153 -14.01 -12.76 23.92
C PRO A 153 -15.34 -11.99 23.86
N ARG A 154 -16.45 -12.70 23.74
CA ARG A 154 -17.79 -12.13 23.87
C ARG A 154 -17.99 -11.61 25.27
N ARG A 155 -18.65 -10.47 25.43
CA ARG A 155 -18.93 -9.90 26.75
C ARG A 155 -19.71 -10.90 27.62
N GLY A 156 -19.20 -11.17 28.82
CA GLY A 156 -19.84 -12.08 29.79
C GLY A 156 -19.27 -13.51 29.78
N VAL A 157 -18.28 -13.78 28.97
CA VAL A 157 -17.50 -15.02 29.01
C VAL A 157 -16.18 -14.70 29.72
N ASN A 158 -15.92 -15.36 30.85
CA ASN A 158 -14.65 -15.29 31.60
C ASN A 158 -13.73 -16.42 31.19
#